data_63007e55cf16ecf38b00a76864ba8ca6
#
_entry.id   63007e55cf16ecf38b00a76864ba8ca6
#
_cell.length_a   1.000
_cell.length_b   1.000
_cell.length_c   1.000
_cell.angle_alpha   90.00
_cell.angle_beta   90.00
_cell.angle_gamma   90.00
#
_symmetry.space_group_name_H-M   'P 1'
#
loop_
_entity.id
_entity.type
_entity.pdbx_description
1 polymer ?
#
loop_
_entity_poly.entity_id
_entity_poly.type
_entity_poly.pdbx_seq_one_letter_code
_entity_poly.pdbx_strand_id
1 'polypeptide(L)'
;MGRDVIIACDFDSAEKTFAFLDKFTGRKPFVKIGMELYYAEGPEIVKEIKRRGHKIFLDLKLHDIPNTVKKAMAVLSRLDVDMTNLHAAGTVAMMEAAIEGLTRPDGSRPMLIAVTQLTSTSEERMKSDLLINEPIDKVVMHYAGCAKTAGLDGIVCSPLEAGKVHDKCGKDFVTVTPGVRFADGDKGDQVRVMTPAEAKKIGSDYIVVGRPITAAADPVAAYRRCVADFVG
;
A
#
# COMPACT_ATOMS: atom_id res chain seq x y z
N MET A 1 -13.82 8.63 -6.82
CA MET A 1 -13.89 7.49 -7.76
C MET A 1 -12.63 6.66 -7.54
N GLY A 2 -12.75 5.35 -7.30
CA GLY A 2 -11.58 4.49 -7.09
C GLY A 2 -10.61 4.56 -8.26
N ARG A 3 -9.29 4.68 -7.99
CA ARG A 3 -8.30 4.82 -9.06
C ARG A 3 -7.86 3.48 -9.63
N ASP A 4 -7.53 2.51 -8.76
CA ASP A 4 -7.13 1.17 -9.20
C ASP A 4 -7.18 0.13 -8.06
N VAL A 5 -7.15 -1.15 -8.44
CA VAL A 5 -7.06 -2.31 -7.56
C VAL A 5 -5.63 -2.85 -7.60
N ILE A 6 -5.00 -2.95 -6.43
CA ILE A 6 -3.65 -3.47 -6.26
C ILE A 6 -3.73 -4.91 -5.74
N ILE A 7 -3.17 -5.87 -6.46
CA ILE A 7 -3.10 -7.27 -6.02
C ILE A 7 -1.90 -7.46 -5.10
N ALA A 8 -2.11 -7.93 -3.88
CA ALA A 8 -1.02 -8.32 -2.99
C ALA A 8 -0.45 -9.67 -3.44
N CYS A 9 0.73 -9.64 -4.06
CA CYS A 9 1.48 -10.83 -4.49
C CYS A 9 2.36 -11.33 -3.34
N ASP A 10 1.71 -11.84 -2.28
CA ASP A 10 2.39 -12.40 -1.12
C ASP A 10 2.67 -13.89 -1.40
N PHE A 11 3.60 -14.16 -2.34
CA PHE A 11 4.11 -15.47 -2.71
C PHE A 11 5.53 -15.65 -2.17
N ASP A 12 5.91 -16.88 -1.94
CA ASP A 12 7.21 -17.28 -1.39
C ASP A 12 8.33 -17.40 -2.44
N SER A 13 7.98 -17.27 -3.75
CA SER A 13 8.94 -17.43 -4.85
C SER A 13 8.57 -16.69 -6.12
N ALA A 14 9.58 -16.39 -6.94
CA ALA A 14 9.42 -15.82 -8.27
C ALA A 14 8.60 -16.74 -9.19
N GLU A 15 8.84 -18.06 -9.13
CA GLU A 15 8.12 -19.04 -9.95
C GLU A 15 6.60 -18.95 -9.74
N LYS A 16 6.15 -19.01 -8.49
CA LYS A 16 4.72 -18.90 -8.16
C LYS A 16 4.15 -17.53 -8.55
N THR A 17 4.93 -16.48 -8.34
CA THR A 17 4.52 -15.13 -8.73
C THR A 17 4.32 -15.03 -10.23
N PHE A 18 5.26 -15.52 -11.04
CA PHE A 18 5.14 -15.45 -12.49
C PHE A 18 4.03 -16.35 -13.02
N ALA A 19 3.89 -17.57 -12.52
CA ALA A 19 2.79 -18.46 -12.86
C ALA A 19 1.41 -17.85 -12.57
N PHE A 20 1.31 -17.05 -11.51
CA PHE A 20 0.10 -16.28 -11.21
C PHE A 20 -0.10 -15.12 -12.19
N LEU A 21 0.93 -14.31 -12.44
CA LEU A 21 0.85 -13.12 -13.30
C LEU A 21 0.63 -13.46 -14.77
N ASP A 22 1.12 -14.59 -15.25
CA ASP A 22 0.95 -15.07 -16.62
C ASP A 22 -0.52 -15.40 -16.98
N LYS A 23 -1.38 -15.59 -15.97
CA LYS A 23 -2.84 -15.74 -16.18
C LYS A 23 -3.50 -14.45 -16.70
N PHE A 24 -2.89 -13.30 -16.50
CA PHE A 24 -3.41 -11.98 -16.88
C PHE A 24 -2.92 -11.57 -18.27
N THR A 25 -3.52 -12.12 -19.31
CA THR A 25 -3.16 -11.86 -20.72
C THR A 25 -3.69 -10.53 -21.27
N GLY A 26 -4.76 -9.99 -20.65
CA GLY A 26 -5.37 -8.70 -21.02
C GLY A 26 -4.82 -7.54 -20.19
N ARG A 27 -5.68 -6.94 -19.33
CA ARG A 27 -5.25 -5.88 -18.40
C ARG A 27 -4.21 -6.41 -17.43
N LYS A 28 -3.03 -5.78 -17.43
CA LYS A 28 -1.98 -6.07 -16.46
C LYS A 28 -2.35 -5.43 -15.13
N PRO A 29 -2.52 -6.20 -14.03
CA PRO A 29 -2.85 -5.63 -12.73
C PRO A 29 -1.70 -4.80 -12.16
N PHE A 30 -2.04 -3.80 -11.37
CA PHE A 30 -1.12 -3.17 -10.43
C PHE A 30 -0.88 -4.17 -9.30
N VAL A 31 0.38 -4.47 -8.97
CA VAL A 31 0.73 -5.49 -7.98
C VAL A 31 1.54 -4.91 -6.82
N LYS A 32 1.30 -5.41 -5.62
CA LYS A 32 2.10 -5.13 -4.44
C LYS A 32 3.10 -6.27 -4.22
N ILE A 33 4.37 -5.90 -4.11
CA ILE A 33 5.44 -6.81 -3.70
C ILE A 33 5.79 -6.49 -2.25
N GLY A 34 5.52 -7.42 -1.35
CA GLY A 34 5.80 -7.30 0.08
C GLY A 34 7.20 -7.77 0.45
N MET A 35 7.49 -7.70 1.76
CA MET A 35 8.79 -8.06 2.33
C MET A 35 9.18 -9.51 2.04
N GLU A 36 8.26 -10.46 2.17
CA GLU A 36 8.52 -11.89 1.97
C GLU A 36 9.13 -12.14 0.58
N LEU A 37 8.41 -11.79 -0.47
CA LEU A 37 8.87 -12.01 -1.85
C LEU A 37 10.12 -11.19 -2.18
N TYR A 38 10.20 -9.94 -1.71
CA TYR A 38 11.36 -9.10 -1.99
C TYR A 38 12.63 -9.60 -1.28
N TYR A 39 12.55 -10.07 -0.05
CA TYR A 39 13.71 -10.61 0.67
C TYR A 39 14.11 -11.99 0.17
N ALA A 40 13.17 -12.79 -0.34
CA ALA A 40 13.48 -14.07 -0.96
C ALA A 40 14.22 -13.92 -2.31
N GLU A 41 13.77 -12.98 -3.16
CA GLU A 41 14.16 -12.90 -4.56
C GLU A 41 15.03 -11.68 -4.91
N GLY A 42 15.13 -10.71 -4.00
CA GLY A 42 15.88 -9.47 -4.20
C GLY A 42 15.27 -8.53 -5.25
N PRO A 43 16.07 -7.55 -5.75
CA PRO A 43 15.57 -6.53 -6.68
C PRO A 43 15.24 -7.06 -8.07
N GLU A 44 15.73 -8.23 -8.45
CA GLU A 44 15.50 -8.79 -9.79
C GLU A 44 14.03 -9.16 -10.02
N ILE A 45 13.30 -9.58 -8.97
CA ILE A 45 11.85 -9.83 -9.08
C ILE A 45 11.09 -8.57 -9.48
N VAL A 46 11.47 -7.41 -8.95
CA VAL A 46 10.85 -6.11 -9.27
C VAL A 46 11.09 -5.76 -10.74
N LYS A 47 12.33 -5.87 -11.21
CA LYS A 47 12.69 -5.59 -12.60
C LYS A 47 11.95 -6.49 -13.58
N GLU A 48 11.85 -7.79 -13.27
CA GLU A 48 11.16 -8.74 -14.15
C GLU A 48 9.65 -8.48 -14.21
N ILE A 49 9.01 -8.20 -13.07
CA ILE A 49 7.58 -7.85 -13.04
C ILE A 49 7.32 -6.55 -13.80
N LYS A 50 8.22 -5.57 -13.68
CA LYS A 50 8.15 -4.32 -14.45
C LYS A 50 8.27 -4.58 -15.96
N ARG A 51 9.23 -5.44 -16.37
CA ARG A 51 9.43 -5.85 -17.78
C ARG A 51 8.19 -6.54 -18.37
N ARG A 52 7.40 -7.23 -17.54
CA ARG A 52 6.12 -7.85 -17.92
C ARG A 52 4.96 -6.84 -18.05
N GLY A 53 5.21 -5.55 -17.81
CA GLY A 53 4.28 -4.45 -18.00
C GLY A 53 3.35 -4.17 -16.82
N HIS A 54 3.66 -4.67 -15.63
CA HIS A 54 2.90 -4.39 -14.43
C HIS A 54 3.34 -3.08 -13.77
N LYS A 55 2.39 -2.36 -13.17
CA LYS A 55 2.69 -1.34 -12.15
C LYS A 55 3.03 -2.03 -10.84
N ILE A 56 3.94 -1.45 -10.07
CA ILE A 56 4.45 -2.04 -8.83
C ILE A 56 4.33 -1.08 -7.65
N PHE A 57 3.66 -1.54 -6.60
CA PHE A 57 3.76 -1.00 -5.26
C PHE A 57 4.76 -1.85 -4.46
N LEU A 58 5.95 -1.32 -4.19
CA LEU A 58 6.97 -1.98 -3.39
C LEU A 58 6.76 -1.66 -1.91
N ASP A 59 6.22 -2.64 -1.16
CA ASP A 59 5.68 -2.49 0.19
C ASP A 59 6.68 -3.01 1.25
N LEU A 60 7.76 -2.26 1.50
CA LEU A 60 8.83 -2.63 2.42
C LEU A 60 8.77 -1.91 3.78
N LYS A 61 7.92 -0.89 3.91
CA LYS A 61 7.63 -0.19 5.17
C LYS A 61 8.89 0.31 5.90
N LEU A 62 9.73 1.07 5.20
CA LEU A 62 10.99 1.54 5.76
C LEU A 62 10.77 2.33 7.07
N HIS A 63 11.58 2.04 8.07
CA HIS A 63 11.55 2.72 9.36
C HIS A 63 12.93 2.65 10.01
N ASP A 64 13.68 3.74 9.94
CA ASP A 64 15.03 3.87 10.51
C ASP A 64 15.36 5.36 10.69
N ILE A 65 16.55 5.70 11.15
CA ILE A 65 17.00 7.10 11.22
C ILE A 65 16.99 7.74 9.82
N PRO A 66 16.77 9.08 9.72
CA PRO A 66 16.55 9.77 8.45
C PRO A 66 17.61 9.47 7.37
N ASN A 67 18.90 9.47 7.71
CA ASN A 67 19.98 9.22 6.76
C ASN A 67 19.96 7.78 6.19
N THR A 68 19.62 6.79 7.00
CA THR A 68 19.49 5.39 6.54
C THR A 68 18.33 5.25 5.56
N VAL A 69 17.17 5.83 5.92
CA VAL A 69 15.98 5.81 5.05
C VAL A 69 16.25 6.56 3.74
N LYS A 70 16.90 7.73 3.78
CA LYS A 70 17.32 8.46 2.57
C LYS A 70 18.14 7.59 1.63
N LYS A 71 19.18 6.92 2.16
CA LYS A 71 20.06 6.06 1.34
C LYS A 71 19.32 4.84 0.79
N ALA A 72 18.45 4.21 1.58
CA ALA A 72 17.61 3.10 1.13
C ALA A 72 16.66 3.54 0.01
N MET A 73 15.98 4.68 0.16
CA MET A 73 15.10 5.24 -0.86
C MET A 73 15.84 5.59 -2.16
N ALA A 74 17.09 6.05 -2.07
CA ALA A 74 17.94 6.29 -3.26
C ALA A 74 18.27 5.00 -4.03
N VAL A 75 18.35 3.86 -3.34
CA VAL A 75 18.45 2.55 -4.00
C VAL A 75 17.13 2.17 -4.66
N LEU A 76 16.00 2.33 -3.94
CA LEU A 76 14.66 1.99 -4.46
C LEU A 76 14.27 2.87 -5.65
N SER A 77 14.72 4.13 -5.73
CA SER A 77 14.43 5.04 -6.85
C SER A 77 14.90 4.50 -8.21
N ARG A 78 15.88 3.58 -8.21
CA ARG A 78 16.45 2.96 -9.42
C ARG A 78 15.67 1.73 -9.90
N LEU A 79 14.71 1.23 -9.13
CA LEU A 79 13.94 0.02 -9.46
C LEU A 79 12.72 0.31 -10.36
N ASP A 80 12.48 1.56 -10.71
CA ASP A 80 11.36 2.00 -11.54
C ASP A 80 9.99 1.52 -11.04
N VAL A 81 9.81 1.47 -9.72
CA VAL A 81 8.51 1.18 -9.11
C VAL A 81 7.57 2.38 -9.24
N ASP A 82 6.26 2.15 -9.20
CA ASP A 82 5.26 3.20 -9.33
C ASP A 82 4.86 3.79 -7.97
N MET A 83 5.01 2.98 -6.89
CA MET A 83 4.69 3.36 -5.52
C MET A 83 5.60 2.63 -4.54
N THR A 84 5.97 3.30 -3.44
CA THR A 84 6.65 2.69 -2.29
C THR A 84 6.18 3.32 -0.98
N ASN A 85 6.59 2.78 0.16
CA ASN A 85 6.14 3.26 1.45
C ASN A 85 7.22 3.25 2.54
N LEU A 86 6.83 3.88 3.65
CA LEU A 86 7.55 3.93 4.93
C LEU A 86 6.53 4.01 6.07
N HIS A 87 6.98 3.97 7.32
CA HIS A 87 6.12 4.21 8.48
C HIS A 87 6.07 5.69 8.87
N ALA A 88 4.86 6.24 9.07
CA ALA A 88 4.67 7.62 9.54
C ALA A 88 5.24 7.86 10.95
N ALA A 89 5.32 6.81 11.77
CA ALA A 89 5.90 6.85 13.13
C ALA A 89 7.39 7.25 13.15
N GLY A 90 8.09 7.22 12.00
CA GLY A 90 9.48 7.62 11.87
C GLY A 90 9.73 9.14 11.92
N THR A 91 8.69 9.95 12.14
CA THR A 91 8.70 11.42 12.19
C THR A 91 8.75 12.13 10.85
N VAL A 92 8.45 13.44 10.87
CA VAL A 92 8.49 14.30 9.66
C VAL A 92 9.89 14.30 9.05
N ALA A 93 10.94 14.41 9.88
CA ALA A 93 12.32 14.45 9.41
C ALA A 93 12.74 13.19 8.63
N MET A 94 12.28 12.00 9.06
CA MET A 94 12.54 10.75 8.32
C MET A 94 11.80 10.74 6.98
N MET A 95 10.56 11.22 6.96
CA MET A 95 9.74 11.28 5.76
C MET A 95 10.29 12.27 4.72
N GLU A 96 10.76 13.44 5.14
CA GLU A 96 11.44 14.42 4.28
C GLU A 96 12.74 13.87 3.69
N ALA A 97 13.57 13.20 4.53
CA ALA A 97 14.78 12.54 4.07
C ALA A 97 14.48 11.40 3.06
N ALA A 98 13.36 10.70 3.23
CA ALA A 98 12.90 9.69 2.28
C ALA A 98 12.57 10.27 0.91
N ILE A 99 11.87 11.41 0.86
CA ILE A 99 11.57 12.12 -0.40
C ILE A 99 12.87 12.54 -1.08
N GLU A 100 13.80 13.14 -0.34
CA GLU A 100 15.10 13.55 -0.88
C GLU A 100 15.85 12.37 -1.51
N GLY A 101 15.88 11.22 -0.83
CA GLY A 101 16.52 10.02 -1.35
C GLY A 101 15.81 9.40 -2.56
N LEU A 102 14.47 9.45 -2.57
CA LEU A 102 13.65 8.83 -3.62
C LEU A 102 13.59 9.65 -4.91
N THR A 103 13.84 10.97 -4.81
CA THR A 103 13.81 11.90 -5.95
C THR A 103 15.03 11.71 -6.85
N ARG A 104 14.80 11.42 -8.12
CA ARG A 104 15.83 11.24 -9.13
C ARG A 104 16.43 12.59 -9.57
N PRO A 105 17.59 12.61 -10.27
CA PRO A 105 18.21 13.85 -10.74
C PRO A 105 17.33 14.70 -11.66
N ASP A 106 16.38 14.07 -12.35
CA ASP A 106 15.41 14.74 -13.23
C ASP A 106 14.19 15.30 -12.47
N GLY A 107 14.16 15.17 -11.15
CA GLY A 107 13.05 15.58 -10.28
C GLY A 107 11.90 14.58 -10.18
N SER A 108 11.92 13.50 -10.96
CA SER A 108 10.88 12.46 -10.89
C SER A 108 11.08 11.55 -9.67
N ARG A 109 9.99 11.00 -9.16
CA ARG A 109 10.00 9.94 -8.15
C ARG A 109 8.75 9.06 -8.22
N PRO A 110 8.80 7.82 -7.74
CA PRO A 110 7.59 7.05 -7.48
C PRO A 110 6.74 7.72 -6.40
N MET A 111 5.46 7.38 -6.36
CA MET A 111 4.57 7.80 -5.28
C MET A 111 5.09 7.27 -3.95
N LEU A 112 5.24 8.16 -2.94
CA LEU A 112 5.66 7.80 -1.59
C LEU A 112 4.50 7.99 -0.62
N ILE A 113 4.11 6.91 0.05
CA ILE A 113 3.00 6.92 1.01
C ILE A 113 3.47 6.43 2.40
N ALA A 114 2.82 6.91 3.46
CA ALA A 114 3.17 6.50 4.82
C ALA A 114 2.14 5.55 5.41
N VAL A 115 2.61 4.46 6.02
CA VAL A 115 1.77 3.58 6.84
C VAL A 115 1.47 4.29 8.17
N THR A 116 0.20 4.46 8.50
CA THR A 116 -0.25 5.07 9.75
C THR A 116 -0.22 4.05 10.90
N GLN A 117 -1.37 3.51 11.31
CA GLN A 117 -1.41 2.35 12.20
C GLN A 117 -1.77 1.09 11.42
N LEU A 118 -1.13 -0.03 11.75
CA LEU A 118 -1.45 -1.31 11.14
C LEU A 118 -2.89 -1.71 11.43
N THR A 119 -3.59 -2.30 10.47
CA THR A 119 -4.98 -2.75 10.65
C THR A 119 -5.14 -3.86 11.68
N SER A 120 -4.03 -4.50 12.07
CA SER A 120 -3.95 -5.48 13.17
C SER A 120 -3.75 -4.87 14.56
N THR A 121 -3.42 -3.56 14.64
CA THR A 121 -3.22 -2.87 15.91
C THR A 121 -4.57 -2.42 16.48
N SER A 122 -4.95 -2.97 17.63
CA SER A 122 -6.11 -2.49 18.40
C SER A 122 -5.74 -1.25 19.22
N GLU A 123 -6.75 -0.48 19.62
CA GLU A 123 -6.52 0.69 20.49
C GLU A 123 -5.92 0.28 21.84
N GLU A 124 -6.30 -0.88 22.37
CA GLU A 124 -5.75 -1.43 23.59
C GLU A 124 -4.24 -1.71 23.46
N ARG A 125 -3.83 -2.41 22.38
CA ARG A 125 -2.41 -2.69 22.11
C ARG A 125 -1.61 -1.41 21.80
N MET A 126 -2.23 -0.45 21.16
CA MET A 126 -1.59 0.84 20.92
C MET A 126 -1.25 1.55 22.25
N LYS A 127 -2.14 1.44 23.26
CA LYS A 127 -1.90 1.98 24.61
C LYS A 127 -0.88 1.17 25.39
N SER A 128 -1.02 -0.16 25.43
CA SER A 128 -0.16 -1.04 26.24
C SER A 128 1.26 -1.16 25.68
N ASP A 129 1.38 -1.40 24.38
CA ASP A 129 2.65 -1.80 23.76
C ASP A 129 3.42 -0.62 23.17
N LEU A 130 2.70 0.41 22.69
CA LEU A 130 3.29 1.60 22.08
C LEU A 130 3.24 2.82 22.99
N LEU A 131 2.58 2.75 24.15
CA LEU A 131 2.38 3.85 25.10
C LEU A 131 1.68 5.09 24.48
N ILE A 132 0.87 4.89 23.46
CA ILE A 132 0.09 5.94 22.81
C ILE A 132 -1.31 5.95 23.42
N ASN A 133 -1.57 6.93 24.31
CA ASN A 133 -2.82 7.03 25.09
C ASN A 133 -3.92 7.84 24.41
N GLU A 134 -3.88 7.97 23.09
CA GLU A 134 -4.88 8.67 22.30
C GLU A 134 -5.79 7.71 21.54
N PRO A 135 -7.02 8.08 21.19
CA PRO A 135 -7.88 7.28 20.31
C PRO A 135 -7.19 6.99 18.96
N ILE A 136 -7.36 5.78 18.43
CA ILE A 136 -6.70 5.35 17.19
C ILE A 136 -7.00 6.29 16.01
N ASP A 137 -8.22 6.76 15.88
CA ASP A 137 -8.63 7.73 14.84
C ASP A 137 -7.82 9.03 14.94
N LYS A 138 -7.59 9.54 16.16
CA LYS A 138 -6.79 10.76 16.39
C LYS A 138 -5.34 10.55 15.99
N VAL A 139 -4.77 9.38 16.31
CA VAL A 139 -3.39 9.00 15.95
C VAL A 139 -3.24 8.87 14.43
N VAL A 140 -4.17 8.19 13.76
CA VAL A 140 -4.16 8.05 12.29
C VAL A 140 -4.24 9.42 11.62
N MET A 141 -5.16 10.28 12.08
CA MET A 141 -5.27 11.64 11.55
C MET A 141 -4.03 12.49 11.82
N HIS A 142 -3.38 12.33 12.97
CA HIS A 142 -2.12 13.01 13.27
C HIS A 142 -1.02 12.57 12.29
N TYR A 143 -0.82 11.27 12.12
CA TYR A 143 0.15 10.71 11.16
C TYR A 143 -0.11 11.13 9.71
N ALA A 144 -1.38 11.17 9.29
CA ALA A 144 -1.75 11.69 7.97
C ALA A 144 -1.33 13.16 7.81
N GLY A 145 -1.55 13.99 8.83
CA GLY A 145 -1.10 15.37 8.86
C GLY A 145 0.42 15.52 8.77
N CYS A 146 1.18 14.73 9.54
CA CYS A 146 2.63 14.69 9.48
C CYS A 146 3.15 14.28 8.09
N ALA A 147 2.56 13.23 7.50
CA ALA A 147 2.91 12.77 6.15
C ALA A 147 2.65 13.86 5.10
N LYS A 148 1.52 14.58 5.18
CA LYS A 148 1.24 15.70 4.31
C LYS A 148 2.23 16.85 4.51
N THR A 149 2.56 17.19 5.76
CA THR A 149 3.54 18.24 6.09
C THR A 149 4.92 17.92 5.50
N ALA A 150 5.33 16.64 5.57
CA ALA A 150 6.57 16.17 4.98
C ALA A 150 6.56 16.16 3.43
N GLY A 151 5.42 16.37 2.78
CA GLY A 151 5.28 16.37 1.32
C GLY A 151 5.09 14.99 0.68
N LEU A 152 4.63 13.99 1.43
CA LEU A 152 4.25 12.69 0.88
C LEU A 152 2.99 12.79 0.03
N ASP A 153 2.80 11.81 -0.86
CA ASP A 153 1.65 11.78 -1.77
C ASP A 153 0.38 11.21 -1.12
N GLY A 154 0.53 10.49 -0.01
CA GLY A 154 -0.60 9.85 0.66
C GLY A 154 -0.23 8.95 1.82
N ILE A 155 -1.19 8.13 2.22
CA ILE A 155 -1.03 7.17 3.33
C ILE A 155 -1.66 5.81 3.04
N VAL A 156 -1.21 4.81 3.81
CA VAL A 156 -1.92 3.55 4.01
C VAL A 156 -2.76 3.68 5.27
N CYS A 157 -4.06 3.46 5.16
CA CYS A 157 -5.01 3.53 6.28
C CYS A 157 -6.14 2.49 6.10
N SER A 158 -6.96 2.30 7.13
CA SER A 158 -8.19 1.52 7.00
C SER A 158 -9.16 2.18 6.02
N PRO A 159 -9.97 1.42 5.26
CA PRO A 159 -11.03 2.02 4.45
C PRO A 159 -11.97 2.96 5.23
N LEU A 160 -12.24 2.65 6.51
CA LEU A 160 -13.08 3.49 7.40
C LEU A 160 -12.53 4.91 7.62
N GLU A 161 -11.24 5.11 7.39
CA GLU A 161 -10.53 6.36 7.65
C GLU A 161 -10.36 7.21 6.39
N ALA A 162 -10.52 6.63 5.18
CA ALA A 162 -10.21 7.30 3.90
C ALA A 162 -10.95 8.64 3.72
N GLY A 163 -12.26 8.69 3.98
CA GLY A 163 -13.03 9.93 3.90
C GLY A 163 -12.53 11.03 4.85
N LYS A 164 -12.25 10.67 6.11
CA LYS A 164 -11.69 11.60 7.11
C LYS A 164 -10.31 12.13 6.72
N VAL A 165 -9.49 11.30 6.07
CA VAL A 165 -8.18 11.70 5.55
C VAL A 165 -8.33 12.74 4.46
N HIS A 166 -9.25 12.54 3.52
CA HIS A 166 -9.52 13.51 2.45
C HIS A 166 -10.09 14.84 3.02
N ASP A 167 -10.96 14.78 4.03
CA ASP A 167 -11.48 15.99 4.68
C ASP A 167 -10.35 16.79 5.34
N LYS A 168 -9.38 16.13 5.98
CA LYS A 168 -8.26 16.77 6.67
C LYS A 168 -7.12 17.18 5.75
N CYS A 169 -6.74 16.29 4.82
CA CYS A 169 -5.53 16.45 4.01
C CYS A 169 -5.81 16.91 2.58
N GLY A 170 -7.08 17.00 2.17
CA GLY A 170 -7.47 17.32 0.81
C GLY A 170 -7.64 16.09 -0.07
N LYS A 171 -8.45 16.22 -1.13
CA LYS A 171 -8.84 15.10 -2.02
C LYS A 171 -7.72 14.54 -2.87
N ASP A 172 -6.64 15.30 -3.06
CA ASP A 172 -5.47 14.86 -3.83
C ASP A 172 -4.50 14.01 -3.00
N PHE A 173 -4.65 14.01 -1.65
CA PHE A 173 -3.84 13.22 -0.75
C PHE A 173 -4.32 11.77 -0.76
N VAL A 174 -3.54 10.90 -1.40
CA VAL A 174 -3.92 9.54 -1.76
C VAL A 174 -4.13 8.64 -0.54
N THR A 175 -5.19 7.83 -0.60
CA THR A 175 -5.46 6.75 0.37
C THR A 175 -5.30 5.39 -0.28
N VAL A 176 -4.48 4.53 0.32
CA VAL A 176 -4.30 3.13 -0.06
C VAL A 176 -4.81 2.26 1.08
N THR A 177 -5.84 1.45 0.81
CA THR A 177 -6.59 0.76 1.87
C THR A 177 -6.53 -0.76 1.70
N PRO A 178 -5.80 -1.47 2.59
CA PRO A 178 -5.81 -2.92 2.67
C PRO A 178 -7.05 -3.45 3.43
N GLY A 179 -7.18 -4.78 3.54
CA GLY A 179 -8.26 -5.40 4.32
C GLY A 179 -9.59 -5.50 3.56
N VAL A 180 -9.55 -5.40 2.24
CA VAL A 180 -10.74 -5.50 1.39
C VAL A 180 -11.04 -6.97 1.08
N ARG A 181 -12.33 -7.36 1.20
CA ARG A 181 -12.85 -8.71 0.96
C ARG A 181 -14.15 -8.63 0.16
N PHE A 182 -14.50 -9.70 -0.55
CA PHE A 182 -15.85 -9.82 -1.11
C PHE A 182 -16.87 -10.12 0.00
N ALA A 183 -18.12 -9.74 -0.20
CA ALA A 183 -19.19 -9.95 0.78
C ALA A 183 -19.44 -11.44 1.09
N ASP A 184 -19.21 -12.29 0.09
CA ASP A 184 -19.34 -13.75 0.13
C ASP A 184 -18.04 -14.48 0.51
N GLY A 185 -16.98 -13.73 0.88
CA GLY A 185 -15.65 -14.27 1.15
C GLY A 185 -15.33 -14.45 2.63
N ASP A 186 -14.29 -15.24 2.92
CA ASP A 186 -13.74 -15.43 4.27
C ASP A 186 -13.03 -14.15 4.75
N LYS A 187 -13.30 -13.73 5.99
CA LYS A 187 -12.68 -12.57 6.64
C LYS A 187 -11.19 -12.79 6.95
N GLY A 188 -10.80 -14.04 7.18
CA GLY A 188 -9.44 -14.42 7.56
C GLY A 188 -8.95 -13.68 8.81
N ASP A 189 -7.70 -13.20 8.78
CA ASP A 189 -6.99 -12.50 9.87
C ASP A 189 -7.33 -11.00 10.01
N GLN A 190 -8.24 -10.48 9.16
CA GLN A 190 -8.59 -9.06 9.16
C GLN A 190 -9.78 -8.77 10.10
N VAL A 191 -9.57 -7.87 11.05
CA VAL A 191 -10.60 -7.45 12.03
C VAL A 191 -11.56 -6.42 11.42
N ARG A 192 -11.05 -5.53 10.56
CA ARG A 192 -11.80 -4.45 9.90
C ARG A 192 -11.84 -4.69 8.40
N VAL A 193 -12.88 -5.39 7.93
CA VAL A 193 -13.06 -5.71 6.50
C VAL A 193 -14.14 -4.85 5.86
N MET A 194 -14.00 -4.60 4.58
CA MET A 194 -14.93 -3.83 3.76
C MET A 194 -14.93 -4.40 2.35
N THR A 195 -16.07 -4.32 1.66
CA THR A 195 -16.16 -4.72 0.25
C THR A 195 -15.54 -3.67 -0.67
N PRO A 196 -15.15 -4.03 -1.90
CA PRO A 196 -14.66 -3.05 -2.89
C PRO A 196 -15.64 -1.89 -3.13
N ALA A 197 -16.93 -2.19 -3.25
CA ALA A 197 -17.98 -1.19 -3.46
C ALA A 197 -18.14 -0.23 -2.26
N GLU A 198 -18.04 -0.75 -1.03
CA GLU A 198 -18.07 0.09 0.18
C GLU A 198 -16.82 0.96 0.28
N ALA A 199 -15.62 0.43 -0.01
CA ALA A 199 -14.38 1.20 -0.03
C ALA A 199 -14.43 2.34 -1.06
N LYS A 200 -15.02 2.09 -2.25
CA LYS A 200 -15.31 3.12 -3.26
C LYS A 200 -16.23 4.20 -2.69
N LYS A 201 -17.33 3.81 -2.05
CA LYS A 201 -18.33 4.74 -1.50
C LYS A 201 -17.76 5.66 -0.42
N ILE A 202 -16.83 5.15 0.39
CA ILE A 202 -16.17 5.94 1.45
C ILE A 202 -15.04 6.81 0.87
N GLY A 203 -14.61 6.58 -0.37
CA GLY A 203 -13.65 7.43 -1.05
C GLY A 203 -12.20 6.93 -1.02
N SER A 204 -11.96 5.62 -0.83
CA SER A 204 -10.61 5.06 -1.04
C SER A 204 -10.12 5.29 -2.46
N ASP A 205 -8.85 5.70 -2.64
CA ASP A 205 -8.26 5.88 -3.98
C ASP A 205 -7.75 4.56 -4.55
N TYR A 206 -7.06 3.76 -3.75
CA TYR A 206 -6.58 2.43 -4.08
C TYR A 206 -6.99 1.43 -3.02
N ILE A 207 -7.34 0.22 -3.44
CA ILE A 207 -7.55 -0.91 -2.53
C ILE A 207 -6.48 -1.97 -2.76
N VAL A 208 -6.02 -2.60 -1.67
CA VAL A 208 -5.08 -3.73 -1.74
C VAL A 208 -5.82 -5.02 -1.40
N VAL A 209 -5.85 -5.93 -2.36
CA VAL A 209 -6.59 -7.21 -2.27
C VAL A 209 -5.61 -8.38 -2.47
N GLY A 210 -5.52 -9.26 -1.48
CA GLY A 210 -4.68 -10.46 -1.52
C GLY A 210 -5.49 -11.72 -1.82
N ARG A 211 -5.64 -12.59 -0.81
CA ARG A 211 -6.30 -13.92 -0.91
C ARG A 211 -7.63 -13.96 -1.67
N PRO A 212 -8.54 -12.97 -1.59
CA PRO A 212 -9.75 -12.96 -2.41
C PRO A 212 -9.51 -13.05 -3.92
N ILE A 213 -8.31 -12.66 -4.37
CA ILE A 213 -7.89 -12.78 -5.78
C ILE A 213 -6.87 -13.90 -5.92
N THR A 214 -5.81 -13.93 -5.10
CA THR A 214 -4.67 -14.85 -5.28
C THR A 214 -5.02 -16.31 -5.01
N ALA A 215 -5.98 -16.59 -4.11
CA ALA A 215 -6.47 -17.91 -3.79
C ALA A 215 -7.80 -18.28 -4.47
N ALA A 216 -8.33 -17.42 -5.34
CA ALA A 216 -9.56 -17.72 -6.07
C ALA A 216 -9.34 -18.85 -7.11
N ALA A 217 -10.36 -19.65 -7.35
CA ALA A 217 -10.34 -20.69 -8.40
C ALA A 217 -10.07 -20.07 -9.79
N ASP A 218 -10.64 -18.89 -10.07
CA ASP A 218 -10.33 -18.06 -11.23
C ASP A 218 -9.86 -16.65 -10.74
N PRO A 219 -8.54 -16.42 -10.61
CA PRO A 219 -8.02 -15.14 -10.17
C PRO A 219 -8.32 -13.98 -11.13
N VAL A 220 -8.43 -14.27 -12.43
CA VAL A 220 -8.71 -13.23 -13.44
C VAL A 220 -10.14 -12.75 -13.31
N ALA A 221 -11.11 -13.66 -13.15
CA ALA A 221 -12.50 -13.30 -12.90
C ALA A 221 -12.67 -12.55 -11.57
N ALA A 222 -12.01 -13.01 -10.50
CA ALA A 222 -12.02 -12.34 -9.20
C ALA A 222 -11.45 -10.90 -9.28
N TYR A 223 -10.34 -10.72 -10.00
CA TYR A 223 -9.76 -9.38 -10.22
C TYR A 223 -10.71 -8.48 -11.02
N ARG A 224 -11.30 -8.99 -12.11
CA ARG A 224 -12.26 -8.23 -12.93
C ARG A 224 -13.48 -7.80 -12.12
N ARG A 225 -14.03 -8.70 -11.30
CA ARG A 225 -15.13 -8.37 -10.36
C ARG A 225 -14.70 -7.23 -9.42
N CYS A 226 -13.53 -7.35 -8.80
CA CYS A 226 -13.02 -6.34 -7.89
C CYS A 226 -12.85 -4.97 -8.58
N VAL A 227 -12.34 -4.95 -9.81
CA VAL A 227 -12.20 -3.71 -10.60
C VAL A 227 -13.56 -3.12 -10.96
N ALA A 228 -14.53 -3.93 -11.36
CA ALA A 228 -15.89 -3.47 -11.67
C ALA A 228 -16.56 -2.84 -10.44
N ASP A 229 -16.43 -3.47 -9.27
CA ASP A 229 -17.04 -3.01 -8.03
C ASP A 229 -16.37 -1.72 -7.49
N PHE A 230 -15.05 -1.58 -7.68
CA PHE A 230 -14.27 -0.47 -7.10
C PHE A 230 -14.06 0.69 -8.07
N VAL A 231 -13.64 0.43 -9.30
CA VAL A 231 -13.35 1.47 -10.29
C VAL A 231 -14.62 1.88 -11.04
N GLY A 232 -15.43 0.91 -11.45
CA GLY A 232 -16.71 1.10 -12.14
C GLY A 232 -16.63 0.91 -13.63
#